data_4965ed9ffeacedc8c1a9bfaf80e4e10e
#
_entry.id   4965ed9ffeacedc8c1a9bfaf80e4e10e
#
_cell.length_a   1.000
_cell.length_b   1.000
_cell.length_c   1.000
_cell.angle_alpha   90.00
_cell.angle_beta   90.00
_cell.angle_gamma   90.00
#
_symmetry.space_group_name_H-M   'P 1'
#
loop_
_entity.id
_entity.type
_entity.pdbx_description
1 polymer ?
#
loop_
_entity_poly.entity_id
_entity_poly.type
_entity_poly.pdbx_seq_one_letter_code
_entity_poly.pdbx_strand_id
1 'polypeptide(L)'
;MTRFEGLVPATITPMTEAGEVYEEGFRRVLDLNIDAGVHGFWVAGGTGESVLLDDEENRHLACIAAEQVSGRGIVIMHVGAPTTARAAALAEHAAGAGVDAICCVPPFFYRRTDDEIVEHYRVVASAADLPLFVYNLPGMTGVEITVDLMRRIQDVVPQLIGLKHSSSIFANVHEFARMGLQCFIGSSALMLPALSVGAVGCVDGPPLMAPEVWM
;
A
#
# COMPACT_ATOMS: atom_id res chain seq x y z
N MET A 1 2.19 -19.91 1.04
CA MET A 1 2.09 -18.57 0.41
C MET A 1 1.33 -17.67 1.38
N THR A 2 1.91 -16.53 1.73
CA THR A 2 1.22 -15.52 2.55
C THR A 2 -0.05 -15.08 1.82
N ARG A 3 -1.18 -15.04 2.53
CA ARG A 3 -2.46 -14.63 1.96
C ARG A 3 -2.71 -13.18 2.31
N PHE A 4 -2.76 -12.32 1.30
CA PHE A 4 -3.02 -10.89 1.46
C PHE A 4 -4.52 -10.64 1.35
N GLU A 5 -5.22 -10.59 2.49
CA GLU A 5 -6.66 -10.37 2.55
C GLU A 5 -7.11 -9.82 3.91
N GLY A 6 -8.37 -9.46 4.02
CA GLY A 6 -9.00 -9.02 5.26
C GLY A 6 -8.85 -7.53 5.54
N LEU A 7 -8.86 -7.16 6.81
CA LEU A 7 -8.71 -5.79 7.26
C LEU A 7 -7.23 -5.45 7.43
N VAL A 8 -6.74 -4.51 6.63
CA VAL A 8 -5.34 -4.04 6.62
C VAL A 8 -5.34 -2.52 6.79
N PRO A 9 -5.44 -1.99 8.02
CA PRO A 9 -5.49 -0.56 8.25
C PRO A 9 -4.30 0.18 7.65
N ALA A 10 -4.58 1.37 7.07
CA ALA A 10 -3.55 2.31 6.68
C ALA A 10 -3.07 3.07 7.92
N THR A 11 -1.79 2.90 8.28
CA THR A 11 -1.23 3.50 9.49
C THR A 11 -1.02 5.00 9.36
N ILE A 12 -1.20 5.72 10.48
CA ILE A 12 -0.65 7.06 10.67
C ILE A 12 0.86 6.96 10.92
N THR A 13 1.56 8.08 10.84
CA THR A 13 2.94 8.24 11.31
C THR A 13 2.94 9.16 12.52
N PRO A 14 2.96 8.65 13.76
CA PRO A 14 3.07 9.48 14.95
C PRO A 14 4.38 10.28 14.94
N MET A 15 4.29 11.56 15.29
CA MET A 15 5.41 12.47 15.32
C MET A 15 5.60 13.05 16.74
N THR A 16 6.84 13.39 17.09
CA THR A 16 7.16 14.16 18.28
C THR A 16 6.80 15.63 18.09
N GLU A 17 6.84 16.42 19.16
CA GLU A 17 6.69 17.89 19.08
C GLU A 17 7.80 18.56 18.24
N ALA A 18 8.95 17.90 18.10
CA ALA A 18 10.07 18.36 17.28
C ALA A 18 9.88 18.02 15.78
N GLY A 19 8.83 17.25 15.41
CA GLY A 19 8.58 16.82 14.05
C GLY A 19 9.39 15.59 13.62
N GLU A 20 9.87 14.80 14.57
CA GLU A 20 10.56 13.53 14.32
C GLU A 20 9.59 12.35 14.44
N VAL A 21 9.85 11.23 13.75
CA VAL A 21 9.05 10.00 13.89
C VAL A 21 9.06 9.54 15.35
N TYR A 22 7.87 9.42 15.94
CA TYR A 22 7.71 8.92 17.30
C TYR A 22 7.57 7.40 17.30
N GLU A 23 8.71 6.71 17.33
CA GLU A 23 8.81 5.26 17.21
C GLU A 23 7.95 4.51 18.25
N GLU A 24 8.04 4.89 19.55
CA GLU A 24 7.27 4.22 20.60
C GLU A 24 5.75 4.33 20.35
N GLY A 25 5.30 5.52 19.92
CA GLY A 25 3.91 5.76 19.52
C GLY A 25 3.49 4.90 18.34
N PHE A 26 4.36 4.75 17.33
CA PHE A 26 4.07 3.93 16.17
C PHE A 26 3.98 2.44 16.55
N ARG A 27 4.93 1.92 17.32
CA ARG A 27 4.91 0.54 17.83
C ARG A 27 3.64 0.25 18.63
N ARG A 28 3.21 1.18 19.48
CA ARG A 28 1.97 1.07 20.24
C ARG A 28 0.73 1.02 19.35
N VAL A 29 0.67 1.84 18.30
CA VAL A 29 -0.43 1.81 17.31
C VAL A 29 -0.52 0.43 16.65
N LEU A 30 0.61 -0.15 16.27
CA LEU A 30 0.66 -1.48 15.67
C LEU A 30 0.15 -2.56 16.66
N ASP A 31 0.65 -2.58 17.89
CA ASP A 31 0.25 -3.57 18.90
C ASP A 31 -1.25 -3.51 19.22
N LEU A 32 -1.80 -2.31 19.44
CA LEU A 32 -3.23 -2.13 19.72
C LEU A 32 -4.10 -2.71 18.60
N ASN A 33 -3.69 -2.54 17.35
CA ASN A 33 -4.44 -3.06 16.21
C ASN A 33 -4.25 -4.57 16.03
N ILE A 34 -3.06 -5.11 16.31
CA ILE A 34 -2.82 -6.56 16.34
C ILE A 34 -3.71 -7.22 17.40
N ASP A 35 -3.76 -6.64 18.60
CA ASP A 35 -4.58 -7.16 19.70
C ASP A 35 -6.08 -7.10 19.36
N ALA A 36 -6.51 -6.15 18.53
CA ALA A 36 -7.88 -6.07 18.02
C ALA A 36 -8.15 -7.07 16.86
N GLY A 37 -7.13 -7.78 16.37
CA GLY A 37 -7.28 -8.87 15.40
C GLY A 37 -7.16 -8.46 13.93
N VAL A 38 -6.61 -7.27 13.59
CA VAL A 38 -6.39 -6.89 12.19
C VAL A 38 -5.42 -7.85 11.50
N HIS A 39 -5.55 -8.00 10.18
CA HIS A 39 -4.76 -8.97 9.41
C HIS A 39 -3.38 -8.46 9.01
N GLY A 40 -3.14 -7.16 9.12
CA GLY A 40 -1.86 -6.52 8.80
C GLY A 40 -1.97 -5.01 8.67
N PHE A 41 -0.95 -4.40 8.04
CA PHE A 41 -0.82 -2.95 7.97
C PHE A 41 -0.37 -2.49 6.58
N TRP A 42 -0.94 -1.35 6.15
CA TRP A 42 -0.49 -0.58 4.99
C TRP A 42 0.28 0.64 5.50
N VAL A 43 1.61 0.54 5.48
CA VAL A 43 2.52 1.48 6.14
C VAL A 43 2.95 2.58 5.19
N ALA A 44 3.08 3.81 5.70
CA ALA A 44 3.57 4.99 5.00
C ALA A 44 2.84 5.27 3.66
N GLY A 45 1.52 5.01 3.61
CA GLY A 45 0.66 5.43 2.50
C GLY A 45 0.18 6.88 2.65
N GLY A 46 -0.97 7.20 2.04
CA GLY A 46 -1.57 8.54 2.15
C GLY A 46 -1.90 8.92 3.60
N THR A 47 -2.47 8.01 4.38
CA THR A 47 -2.75 8.19 5.82
C THR A 47 -1.48 8.39 6.64
N GLY A 48 -0.39 7.74 6.25
CA GLY A 48 0.92 7.85 6.89
C GLY A 48 1.76 9.03 6.40
N GLU A 49 1.22 9.87 5.51
CA GLU A 49 1.82 11.12 5.03
C GLU A 49 3.22 10.96 4.41
N SER A 50 3.51 9.80 3.78
CA SER A 50 4.85 9.43 3.30
C SER A 50 5.52 10.45 2.37
N VAL A 51 4.74 11.27 1.65
CA VAL A 51 5.28 12.30 0.76
C VAL A 51 5.87 13.50 1.51
N LEU A 52 5.50 13.67 2.79
CA LEU A 52 6.03 14.71 3.68
C LEU A 52 7.25 14.22 4.47
N LEU A 53 7.46 12.90 4.53
CA LEU A 53 8.60 12.28 5.17
C LEU A 53 9.81 12.26 4.24
N ASP A 54 10.99 12.36 4.82
CA ASP A 54 12.22 12.12 4.08
C ASP A 54 12.46 10.60 3.84
N ASP A 55 13.55 10.27 3.12
CA ASP A 55 13.83 8.88 2.79
C ASP A 55 14.28 8.06 4.01
N GLU A 56 14.96 8.68 4.97
CA GLU A 56 15.41 8.01 6.21
C GLU A 56 14.21 7.70 7.12
N GLU A 57 13.27 8.62 7.24
CA GLU A 57 12.02 8.42 8.01
C GLU A 57 11.18 7.30 7.39
N ASN A 58 11.01 7.28 6.05
CA ASN A 58 10.31 6.20 5.36
C ASN A 58 11.00 4.84 5.57
N ARG A 59 12.34 4.79 5.51
CA ARG A 59 13.12 3.58 5.76
C ARG A 59 12.99 3.12 7.21
N HIS A 60 13.03 4.06 8.14
CA HIS A 60 12.89 3.77 9.57
C HIS A 60 11.52 3.16 9.88
N LEU A 61 10.44 3.69 9.30
CA LEU A 61 9.10 3.11 9.45
C LEU A 61 9.00 1.69 8.91
N ALA A 62 9.67 1.36 7.80
CA ALA A 62 9.70 -0.01 7.28
C ALA A 62 10.34 -0.98 8.28
N CYS A 63 11.49 -0.59 8.88
CA CYS A 63 12.18 -1.39 9.90
C CYS A 63 11.30 -1.58 11.15
N ILE A 64 10.76 -0.48 11.70
CA ILE A 64 9.89 -0.55 12.89
C ILE A 64 8.69 -1.46 12.64
N ALA A 65 8.02 -1.31 11.49
CA ALA A 65 6.84 -2.11 11.18
C ALA A 65 7.18 -3.61 11.05
N ALA A 66 8.22 -3.97 10.31
CA ALA A 66 8.65 -5.35 10.15
C ALA A 66 9.04 -5.99 11.48
N GLU A 67 9.83 -5.29 12.30
CA GLU A 67 10.24 -5.75 13.62
C GLU A 67 9.07 -5.90 14.58
N GLN A 68 8.19 -4.89 14.65
CA GLN A 68 7.09 -4.87 15.62
C GLN A 68 6.01 -5.88 15.26
N VAL A 69 5.65 -5.99 13.99
CA VAL A 69 4.63 -6.95 13.56
C VAL A 69 5.15 -8.40 13.66
N SER A 70 6.37 -8.65 13.21
CA SER A 70 7.11 -9.92 13.44
C SER A 70 6.26 -11.17 13.26
N GLY A 71 5.57 -11.31 12.12
CA GLY A 71 4.75 -12.48 11.79
C GLY A 71 3.37 -12.54 12.46
N ARG A 72 2.99 -11.55 13.28
CA ARG A 72 1.63 -11.43 13.86
C ARG A 72 0.60 -10.84 12.88
N GLY A 73 1.03 -10.44 11.70
CA GLY A 73 0.23 -9.89 10.60
C GLY A 73 1.09 -9.63 9.39
N ILE A 74 0.50 -9.14 8.31
CA ILE A 74 1.21 -8.76 7.10
C ILE A 74 1.64 -7.28 7.15
N VAL A 75 2.82 -6.98 6.60
CA VAL A 75 3.32 -5.61 6.44
C VAL A 75 3.46 -5.30 4.96
N ILE A 76 2.66 -4.34 4.47
CA ILE A 76 2.72 -3.82 3.10
C ILE A 76 3.28 -2.40 3.17
N MET A 77 4.52 -2.20 2.72
CA MET A 77 5.18 -0.89 2.78
C MET A 77 4.93 -0.08 1.51
N HIS A 78 4.47 1.14 1.66
CA HIS A 78 4.34 2.06 0.53
C HIS A 78 5.71 2.66 0.17
N VAL A 79 6.08 2.52 -1.10
CA VAL A 79 7.38 2.98 -1.64
C VAL A 79 7.21 4.01 -2.76
N GLY A 80 5.97 4.48 -3.00
CA GLY A 80 5.66 5.44 -4.05
C GLY A 80 6.33 6.79 -3.84
N ALA A 81 6.94 7.32 -4.89
CA ALA A 81 7.64 8.58 -4.89
C ALA A 81 7.46 9.30 -6.24
N PRO A 82 7.74 10.62 -6.32
CA PRO A 82 7.61 11.37 -7.58
C PRO A 82 8.52 10.86 -8.71
N THR A 83 9.62 10.17 -8.37
CA THR A 83 10.58 9.63 -9.34
C THR A 83 10.75 8.13 -9.18
N THR A 84 10.96 7.44 -10.30
CA THR A 84 11.20 5.99 -10.34
C THR A 84 12.43 5.59 -9.52
N ALA A 85 13.51 6.37 -9.62
CA ALA A 85 14.77 6.07 -8.91
C ALA A 85 14.57 6.11 -7.38
N ARG A 86 13.83 7.12 -6.86
CA ARG A 86 13.52 7.21 -5.42
C ARG A 86 12.62 6.06 -4.97
N ALA A 87 11.56 5.76 -5.75
CA ALA A 87 10.66 4.65 -5.44
C ALA A 87 11.39 3.29 -5.42
N ALA A 88 12.30 3.06 -6.38
CA ALA A 88 13.11 1.84 -6.44
C ALA A 88 14.06 1.71 -5.24
N ALA A 89 14.72 2.80 -4.83
CA ALA A 89 15.59 2.79 -3.64
C ALA A 89 14.81 2.52 -2.34
N LEU A 90 13.60 3.06 -2.20
CA LEU A 90 12.72 2.74 -1.07
C LEU A 90 12.23 1.29 -1.12
N ALA A 91 11.95 0.75 -2.32
CA ALA A 91 11.56 -0.64 -2.51
C ALA A 91 12.68 -1.63 -2.11
N GLU A 92 13.90 -1.37 -2.55
CA GLU A 92 15.08 -2.17 -2.16
C GLU A 92 15.28 -2.17 -0.64
N HIS A 93 15.15 -1.01 0.00
CA HIS A 93 15.27 -0.91 1.45
C HIS A 93 14.13 -1.66 2.17
N ALA A 94 12.89 -1.53 1.70
CA ALA A 94 11.74 -2.23 2.28
C ALA A 94 11.95 -3.77 2.24
N ALA A 95 12.48 -4.29 1.13
CA ALA A 95 12.85 -5.70 1.02
C ALA A 95 13.91 -6.09 2.06
N GLY A 96 14.96 -5.27 2.21
CA GLY A 96 16.00 -5.48 3.24
C GLY A 96 15.48 -5.40 4.67
N ALA A 97 14.44 -4.63 4.95
CA ALA A 97 13.79 -4.53 6.25
C ALA A 97 12.92 -5.76 6.58
N GLY A 98 12.58 -6.60 5.60
CA GLY A 98 11.82 -7.83 5.80
C GLY A 98 10.30 -7.64 5.81
N VAL A 99 9.77 -6.64 5.11
CA VAL A 99 8.32 -6.49 4.90
C VAL A 99 7.79 -7.59 3.96
N ASP A 100 6.50 -7.90 4.04
CA ASP A 100 5.89 -9.00 3.25
C ASP A 100 5.59 -8.61 1.80
N ALA A 101 5.33 -7.34 1.55
CA ALA A 101 5.02 -6.81 0.23
C ALA A 101 5.31 -5.30 0.16
N ILE A 102 5.41 -4.79 -1.06
CA ILE A 102 5.45 -3.36 -1.32
C ILE A 102 4.20 -2.89 -2.03
N CYS A 103 3.87 -1.61 -1.88
CA CYS A 103 2.87 -0.95 -2.70
C CYS A 103 3.40 0.37 -3.25
N CYS A 104 2.92 0.75 -4.41
CA CYS A 104 3.41 1.92 -5.10
C CYS A 104 2.29 2.67 -5.82
N VAL A 105 2.19 4.00 -5.62
CA VAL A 105 1.42 4.88 -6.51
C VAL A 105 2.18 5.10 -7.81
N PRO A 106 1.51 5.39 -8.94
CA PRO A 106 2.21 5.86 -10.13
C PRO A 106 2.98 7.16 -9.85
N PRO A 107 4.01 7.50 -10.63
CA PRO A 107 4.68 8.80 -10.50
C PRO A 107 3.66 9.93 -10.61
N PHE A 108 3.74 10.90 -9.73
CA PHE A 108 2.78 11.99 -9.61
C PHE A 108 3.42 13.36 -9.78
N PHE A 109 2.61 14.43 -9.74
CA PHE A 109 2.92 15.82 -9.96
C PHE A 109 3.07 16.18 -11.46
N TYR A 110 3.86 15.46 -12.25
CA TYR A 110 3.96 15.64 -13.71
C TYR A 110 3.25 14.51 -14.44
N ARG A 111 2.52 14.86 -15.51
CA ARG A 111 1.84 13.87 -16.35
C ARG A 111 2.87 12.92 -16.97
N ARG A 112 2.54 11.65 -16.97
CA ARG A 112 3.30 10.56 -17.58
C ARG A 112 2.46 9.88 -18.63
N THR A 113 3.11 9.31 -19.62
CA THR A 113 2.49 8.38 -20.56
C THR A 113 2.29 7.02 -19.90
N ASP A 114 1.39 6.21 -20.45
CA ASP A 114 1.17 4.85 -19.98
C ASP A 114 2.46 4.02 -20.04
N ASP A 115 3.28 4.20 -21.10
CA ASP A 115 4.57 3.51 -21.24
C ASP A 115 5.54 3.85 -20.10
N GLU A 116 5.62 5.13 -19.72
CA GLU A 116 6.44 5.57 -18.58
C GLU A 116 5.93 5.01 -17.25
N ILE A 117 4.60 4.88 -17.09
CA ILE A 117 4.00 4.29 -15.90
C ILE A 117 4.29 2.79 -15.82
N VAL A 118 4.14 2.06 -16.92
CA VAL A 118 4.47 0.63 -17.01
C VAL A 118 5.95 0.40 -16.67
N GLU A 119 6.85 1.21 -17.24
CA GLU A 119 8.28 1.11 -16.95
C GLU A 119 8.60 1.44 -15.49
N HIS A 120 7.91 2.43 -14.91
CA HIS A 120 8.05 2.75 -13.48
C HIS A 120 7.78 1.52 -12.59
N TYR A 121 6.64 0.84 -12.80
CA TYR A 121 6.30 -0.35 -12.01
C TYR A 121 7.27 -1.50 -12.24
N ARG A 122 7.74 -1.68 -13.48
CA ARG A 122 8.76 -2.70 -13.80
C ARG A 122 10.06 -2.48 -13.03
N VAL A 123 10.55 -1.23 -12.99
CA VAL A 123 11.80 -0.89 -12.30
C VAL A 123 11.64 -1.02 -10.79
N VAL A 124 10.54 -0.51 -10.22
CA VAL A 124 10.28 -0.58 -8.77
C VAL A 124 10.14 -2.03 -8.30
N ALA A 125 9.39 -2.86 -9.03
CA ALA A 125 9.22 -4.27 -8.70
C ALA A 125 10.54 -5.05 -8.75
N SER A 126 11.37 -4.77 -9.76
CA SER A 126 12.67 -5.43 -9.92
C SER A 126 13.68 -5.08 -8.82
N ALA A 127 13.53 -3.92 -8.17
CA ALA A 127 14.43 -3.48 -7.11
C ALA A 127 14.19 -4.22 -5.78
N ALA A 128 12.96 -4.66 -5.53
CA ALA A 128 12.60 -5.32 -4.26
C ALA A 128 12.53 -6.84 -4.35
N ASP A 129 12.14 -7.37 -5.50
CA ASP A 129 11.77 -8.79 -5.71
C ASP A 129 10.74 -9.31 -4.68
N LEU A 130 9.82 -8.43 -4.29
CA LEU A 130 8.71 -8.70 -3.37
C LEU A 130 7.37 -8.65 -4.12
N PRO A 131 6.30 -9.28 -3.57
CA PRO A 131 4.95 -9.04 -4.03
C PRO A 131 4.64 -7.55 -4.11
N LEU A 132 4.08 -7.09 -5.26
CA LEU A 132 3.75 -5.69 -5.51
C LEU A 132 2.26 -5.48 -5.58
N PHE A 133 1.79 -4.44 -4.88
CA PHE A 133 0.45 -3.86 -5.05
C PHE A 133 0.54 -2.51 -5.76
N VAL A 134 -0.21 -2.33 -6.83
CA VAL A 134 -0.45 -1.02 -7.42
C VAL A 134 -1.38 -0.22 -6.50
N TYR A 135 -1.07 1.05 -6.24
CA TYR A 135 -1.98 1.92 -5.50
C TYR A 135 -2.66 2.90 -6.45
N ASN A 136 -3.90 2.62 -6.81
CA ASN A 136 -4.73 3.47 -7.65
C ASN A 136 -5.40 4.56 -6.80
N LEU A 137 -4.84 5.77 -6.83
CA LEU A 137 -5.25 6.93 -6.03
C LEU A 137 -5.33 8.19 -6.91
N PRO A 138 -6.23 8.23 -7.93
CA PRO A 138 -6.25 9.29 -8.93
C PRO A 138 -6.53 10.68 -8.36
N GLY A 139 -7.29 10.78 -7.27
CA GLY A 139 -7.58 12.05 -6.60
C GLY A 139 -6.34 12.79 -6.08
N MET A 140 -5.26 12.07 -5.78
CA MET A 140 -4.00 12.64 -5.29
C MET A 140 -2.89 12.61 -6.33
N THR A 141 -2.85 11.57 -7.17
CA THR A 141 -1.78 11.40 -8.16
C THR A 141 -2.07 12.07 -9.50
N GLY A 142 -3.36 12.33 -9.80
CA GLY A 142 -3.81 12.78 -11.12
C GLY A 142 -3.74 11.67 -12.19
N VAL A 143 -3.47 10.41 -11.80
CA VAL A 143 -3.36 9.27 -12.69
C VAL A 143 -4.37 8.20 -12.28
N GLU A 144 -5.29 7.85 -13.19
CA GLU A 144 -6.18 6.70 -13.04
C GLU A 144 -5.49 5.46 -13.61
N ILE A 145 -5.31 4.44 -12.81
CA ILE A 145 -4.91 3.11 -13.30
C ILE A 145 -6.15 2.44 -13.87
N THR A 146 -6.33 2.59 -15.18
CA THR A 146 -7.42 1.94 -15.90
C THR A 146 -7.21 0.43 -15.99
N VAL A 147 -8.27 -0.31 -16.33
CA VAL A 147 -8.19 -1.76 -16.53
C VAL A 147 -7.17 -2.11 -17.64
N ASP A 148 -7.11 -1.32 -18.70
CA ASP A 148 -6.16 -1.56 -19.80
C ASP A 148 -4.72 -1.25 -19.38
N LEU A 149 -4.48 -0.17 -18.66
CA LEU A 149 -3.15 0.12 -18.10
C LEU A 149 -2.71 -0.97 -17.11
N MET A 150 -3.62 -1.47 -16.27
CA MET A 150 -3.34 -2.55 -15.34
C MET A 150 -2.93 -3.84 -16.07
N ARG A 151 -3.60 -4.20 -17.18
CA ARG A 151 -3.20 -5.35 -18.01
C ARG A 151 -1.77 -5.20 -18.52
N ARG A 152 -1.43 -4.02 -19.05
CA ARG A 152 -0.07 -3.73 -19.53
C ARG A 152 0.99 -3.85 -18.44
N ILE A 153 0.67 -3.40 -17.19
CA ILE A 153 1.56 -3.58 -16.05
C ILE A 153 1.69 -5.07 -15.73
N GLN A 154 0.57 -5.82 -15.69
CA GLN A 154 0.55 -7.24 -15.37
C GLN A 154 1.37 -8.08 -16.37
N ASP A 155 1.38 -7.69 -17.66
CA ASP A 155 2.13 -8.38 -18.70
C ASP A 155 3.66 -8.32 -18.51
N VAL A 156 4.17 -7.32 -17.79
CA VAL A 156 5.62 -7.08 -17.68
C VAL A 156 6.15 -7.05 -16.23
N VAL A 157 5.27 -7.16 -15.23
CA VAL A 157 5.62 -7.12 -13.80
C VAL A 157 5.17 -8.44 -13.15
N PRO A 158 6.02 -9.48 -13.14
CA PRO A 158 5.66 -10.77 -12.55
C PRO A 158 5.40 -10.74 -11.04
N GLN A 159 5.92 -9.73 -10.33
CA GLN A 159 5.69 -9.51 -8.90
C GLN A 159 4.31 -8.89 -8.60
N LEU A 160 3.57 -8.41 -9.62
CA LEU A 160 2.24 -7.82 -9.43
C LEU A 160 1.24 -8.87 -8.96
N ILE A 161 0.73 -8.70 -7.75
CA ILE A 161 -0.27 -9.61 -7.17
C ILE A 161 -1.63 -8.94 -6.92
N GLY A 162 -1.68 -7.61 -6.87
CA GLY A 162 -2.92 -6.93 -6.54
C GLY A 162 -2.85 -5.41 -6.60
N LEU A 163 -3.86 -4.81 -6.03
CA LEU A 163 -3.95 -3.35 -5.94
C LEU A 163 -4.74 -2.89 -4.71
N LYS A 164 -4.47 -1.65 -4.27
CA LYS A 164 -5.39 -0.84 -3.46
C LYS A 164 -6.16 0.09 -4.39
N HIS A 165 -7.48 -0.02 -4.41
CA HIS A 165 -8.36 0.77 -5.28
C HIS A 165 -9.04 1.89 -4.49
N SER A 166 -8.55 3.12 -4.66
CA SER A 166 -9.09 4.35 -4.05
C SER A 166 -9.64 5.33 -5.10
N SER A 167 -10.04 4.80 -6.26
CA SER A 167 -10.76 5.55 -7.31
C SER A 167 -12.26 5.56 -7.05
N SER A 168 -12.94 6.58 -7.57
CA SER A 168 -14.41 6.66 -7.55
C SER A 168 -15.10 5.68 -8.50
N ILE A 169 -14.35 5.02 -9.40
CA ILE A 169 -14.90 4.07 -10.37
C ILE A 169 -15.02 2.68 -9.72
N PHE A 170 -16.00 2.53 -8.84
CA PHE A 170 -16.23 1.31 -8.06
C PHE A 170 -16.35 0.04 -8.92
N ALA A 171 -16.94 0.14 -10.11
CA ALA A 171 -17.10 -1.00 -11.03
C ALA A 171 -15.76 -1.69 -11.38
N ASN A 172 -14.64 -0.95 -11.35
CA ASN A 172 -13.32 -1.50 -11.64
C ASN A 172 -12.85 -2.52 -10.59
N VAL A 173 -13.40 -2.53 -9.37
CA VAL A 173 -13.11 -3.56 -8.35
C VAL A 173 -13.37 -4.95 -8.92
N HIS A 174 -14.56 -5.14 -9.55
CA HIS A 174 -14.94 -6.41 -10.17
C HIS A 174 -14.01 -6.78 -11.34
N GLU A 175 -13.68 -5.81 -12.20
CA GLU A 175 -12.79 -6.06 -13.33
C GLU A 175 -11.38 -6.48 -12.89
N PHE A 176 -10.81 -5.81 -11.89
CA PHE A 176 -9.51 -6.19 -11.34
C PHE A 176 -9.54 -7.56 -10.66
N ALA A 177 -10.60 -7.88 -9.93
CA ALA A 177 -10.78 -9.22 -9.33
C ALA A 177 -10.85 -10.32 -10.42
N ARG A 178 -11.53 -10.07 -11.54
CA ARG A 178 -11.58 -10.99 -12.69
C ARG A 178 -10.24 -11.19 -13.39
N MET A 179 -9.31 -10.24 -13.27
CA MET A 179 -7.94 -10.38 -13.76
C MET A 179 -7.09 -11.27 -12.85
N GLY A 180 -7.64 -11.79 -11.75
CA GLY A 180 -6.93 -12.58 -10.75
C GLY A 180 -6.13 -11.74 -9.75
N LEU A 181 -6.35 -10.42 -9.72
CA LEU A 181 -5.66 -9.51 -8.80
C LEU A 181 -6.34 -9.45 -7.43
N GLN A 182 -5.54 -9.43 -6.37
CA GLN A 182 -6.01 -9.21 -5.01
C GLN A 182 -6.36 -7.72 -4.84
N CYS A 183 -7.65 -7.39 -4.95
CA CYS A 183 -8.12 -6.02 -4.89
C CYS A 183 -8.53 -5.65 -3.46
N PHE A 184 -7.81 -4.74 -2.83
CA PHE A 184 -8.24 -4.07 -1.60
C PHE A 184 -9.01 -2.80 -1.93
N ILE A 185 -10.20 -2.64 -1.35
CA ILE A 185 -10.92 -1.37 -1.44
C ILE A 185 -10.27 -0.31 -0.52
N GLY A 186 -10.07 0.90 -1.04
CA GLY A 186 -9.49 2.02 -0.32
C GLY A 186 -10.50 2.92 0.40
N SER A 187 -11.71 2.42 0.63
CA SER A 187 -12.78 3.09 1.39
C SER A 187 -13.50 2.07 2.27
N SER A 188 -13.37 2.23 3.58
CA SER A 188 -13.99 1.33 4.55
C SER A 188 -15.52 1.36 4.50
N ALA A 189 -16.12 2.49 4.11
CA ALA A 189 -17.56 2.60 3.88
C ALA A 189 -18.06 1.71 2.72
N LEU A 190 -17.18 1.33 1.80
CA LEU A 190 -17.49 0.47 0.65
C LEU A 190 -16.99 -0.97 0.85
N MET A 191 -16.51 -1.34 2.03
CA MET A 191 -15.91 -2.66 2.26
C MET A 191 -16.90 -3.79 1.94
N LEU A 192 -18.09 -3.77 2.52
CA LEU A 192 -19.08 -4.84 2.30
C LEU A 192 -19.50 -5.01 0.83
N PRO A 193 -19.91 -3.94 0.10
CA PRO A 193 -20.21 -4.08 -1.33
C PRO A 193 -18.97 -4.48 -2.17
N ALA A 194 -17.75 -4.06 -1.78
CA ALA A 194 -16.54 -4.45 -2.51
C ALA A 194 -16.24 -5.94 -2.36
N LEU A 195 -16.38 -6.50 -1.16
CA LEU A 195 -16.24 -7.94 -0.91
C LEU A 195 -17.24 -8.75 -1.76
N SER A 196 -18.48 -8.26 -1.92
CA SER A 196 -19.50 -8.95 -2.73
C SER A 196 -19.20 -9.01 -4.24
N VAL A 197 -18.31 -8.15 -4.73
CA VAL A 197 -17.89 -8.10 -6.13
C VAL A 197 -16.45 -8.58 -6.36
N GLY A 198 -15.83 -9.19 -5.34
CA GLY A 198 -14.56 -9.89 -5.48
C GLY A 198 -13.33 -9.19 -4.88
N ALA A 199 -13.51 -8.09 -4.13
CA ALA A 199 -12.42 -7.57 -3.33
C ALA A 199 -11.99 -8.58 -2.25
N VAL A 200 -10.72 -8.58 -1.88
CA VAL A 200 -10.17 -9.49 -0.85
C VAL A 200 -10.14 -8.85 0.55
N GLY A 201 -10.38 -7.55 0.64
CA GLY A 201 -10.32 -6.84 1.92
C GLY A 201 -10.38 -5.33 1.76
N CYS A 202 -10.03 -4.63 2.85
CA CYS A 202 -10.04 -3.18 2.93
C CYS A 202 -8.71 -2.63 3.45
N VAL A 203 -8.25 -1.54 2.82
CA VAL A 203 -7.11 -0.73 3.26
C VAL A 203 -7.55 0.72 3.38
N ASP A 204 -7.85 1.18 4.59
CA ASP A 204 -8.31 2.57 4.82
C ASP A 204 -7.83 3.08 6.19
N GLY A 205 -7.93 4.39 6.44
CA GLY A 205 -7.55 5.04 7.69
C GLY A 205 -8.50 4.76 8.86
N PRO A 206 -9.82 4.92 8.72
CA PRO A 206 -10.78 4.74 9.82
C PRO A 206 -10.66 3.40 10.57
N PRO A 207 -10.41 2.27 9.92
CA PRO A 207 -10.18 0.99 10.61
C PRO A 207 -9.00 0.97 11.59
N LEU A 208 -8.03 1.88 11.46
CA LEU A 208 -6.94 1.99 12.42
C LEU A 208 -7.41 2.52 13.79
N MET A 209 -8.45 3.36 13.78
CA MET A 209 -8.97 4.02 14.99
C MET A 209 -9.94 3.14 15.76
N ALA A 210 -10.70 2.29 15.07
CA ALA A 210 -11.74 1.44 15.64
C ALA A 210 -11.89 0.16 14.80
N PRO A 211 -10.88 -0.73 14.79
CA PRO A 211 -10.88 -1.93 13.93
C PRO A 211 -12.10 -2.83 14.18
N GLU A 212 -12.61 -2.89 15.40
CA GLU A 212 -13.77 -3.68 15.81
C GLU A 212 -15.08 -3.33 15.07
N VAL A 213 -15.14 -2.17 14.42
CA VAL A 213 -16.31 -1.77 13.60
C VAL A 213 -16.33 -2.52 12.27
N TRP A 214 -15.16 -2.96 11.77
CA TRP A 214 -14.99 -3.62 10.47
C TRP A 214 -14.53 -5.08 10.55
N MET A 215 -14.26 -5.57 11.75
CA MET A 215 -13.97 -6.99 12.02
C MET A 215 -15.25 -7.81 12.14
#